data_cdf7661cb8a21dae5749d501676b06af
#
_entry.id   cdf7661cb8a21dae5749d501676b06af
#
_cell.length_a   1.000
_cell.length_b   1.000
_cell.length_c   1.000
_cell.angle_alpha   90.00
_cell.angle_beta   90.00
_cell.angle_gamma   90.00
#
_symmetry.space_group_name_H-M   'P 1'
#
loop_
_entity.id
_entity.type
_entity.pdbx_description
1 polymer ?
#
loop_
_entity_poly.entity_id
_entity_poly.type
_entity_poly.pdbx_seq_one_letter_code
_entity_poly.pdbx_strand_id
1 'polypeptide(L)'
;MRAWRSLKASGAAVLRDGVYLLPAQCAGREVFEAVERDVLAINGTAFLLSLPEREERFSRLFDRSDEYARLMEKIAGCTAELVPDNALQTARQVRKLRKAFSQLAAIDFFPGEPKARADSALQELEAAIGRALSCDEPSAHDEAIVRLERNDYQGRTWATRKRPWVDRLACAWLIRRFIDADARFIWLDSPEDCPGDALGFDFDGARFSHVGQRVSFETLIESFAVQQPGLARLAAVIHYLDVGGNQPSEAPGIERVLAGLRQSIGDDDQLTRVAGGIFDGLLTAFASEEAQNG
;
A
#
# COMPACT_ATOMS: atom_id res chain seq x y z
N MET A 1 27.10 -21.30 -12.59
CA MET A 1 26.61 -20.23 -11.71
C MET A 1 25.15 -19.83 -11.95
N ARG A 2 24.59 -19.95 -13.15
CA ARG A 2 23.19 -19.61 -13.49
C ARG A 2 22.19 -20.55 -12.81
N ALA A 3 22.37 -21.86 -12.93
CA ALA A 3 21.53 -22.89 -12.30
C ALA A 3 21.39 -22.71 -10.78
N TRP A 4 22.51 -22.47 -10.08
CA TRP A 4 22.49 -22.24 -8.63
C TRP A 4 21.68 -20.99 -8.23
N ARG A 5 21.75 -19.91 -9.01
CA ARG A 5 20.92 -18.70 -8.74
C ARG A 5 19.44 -18.97 -8.94
N SER A 6 19.07 -19.71 -9.99
CA SER A 6 17.67 -20.12 -10.22
C SER A 6 17.14 -20.98 -9.09
N LEU A 7 17.90 -21.98 -8.63
CA LEU A 7 17.53 -22.83 -7.51
C LEU A 7 17.37 -22.02 -6.21
N LYS A 8 18.28 -21.11 -5.93
CA LYS A 8 18.17 -20.24 -4.75
C LYS A 8 16.97 -19.30 -4.84
N ALA A 9 16.71 -18.73 -6.00
CA ALA A 9 15.58 -17.81 -6.21
C ALA A 9 14.23 -18.51 -6.12
N SER A 10 14.16 -19.81 -6.46
CA SER A 10 12.92 -20.60 -6.34
C SER A 10 12.60 -21.06 -4.91
N GLY A 11 13.47 -20.79 -3.94
CA GLY A 11 13.28 -21.26 -2.57
C GLY A 11 13.65 -22.73 -2.35
N ALA A 12 14.33 -23.37 -3.32
CA ALA A 12 14.76 -24.76 -3.19
C ALA A 12 15.63 -24.98 -1.96
N ALA A 13 15.29 -26.00 -1.19
CA ALA A 13 16.09 -26.43 -0.04
C ALA A 13 17.25 -27.33 -0.51
N VAL A 14 18.40 -27.19 0.14
CA VAL A 14 19.57 -28.03 -0.10
C VAL A 14 19.54 -29.21 0.86
N LEU A 15 19.36 -30.41 0.35
CA LEU A 15 19.44 -31.62 1.16
C LEU A 15 20.91 -32.02 1.43
N ARG A 16 21.73 -31.94 0.41
CA ARG A 16 23.17 -32.09 0.41
C ARG A 16 23.73 -31.51 -0.90
N ASP A 17 25.04 -31.44 -1.01
CA ASP A 17 25.70 -30.94 -2.20
C ASP A 17 25.18 -31.62 -3.49
N GLY A 18 24.74 -30.84 -4.44
CA GLY A 18 24.15 -31.31 -5.71
C GLY A 18 22.70 -31.84 -5.61
N VAL A 19 22.07 -31.89 -4.44
CA VAL A 19 20.68 -32.36 -4.25
C VAL A 19 19.78 -31.27 -3.68
N TYR A 20 18.79 -30.90 -4.46
CA TYR A 20 17.83 -29.82 -4.14
C TYR A 20 16.42 -30.38 -4.06
N LEU A 21 15.62 -29.80 -3.18
CA LEU A 21 14.22 -30.19 -2.97
C LEU A 21 13.32 -28.98 -3.21
N LEU A 22 12.13 -29.22 -3.75
CA LEU A 22 11.00 -28.30 -3.78
C LEU A 22 9.71 -29.08 -3.52
N PRO A 23 8.70 -28.46 -2.87
CA PRO A 23 7.38 -29.07 -2.74
C PRO A 23 6.75 -29.29 -4.12
N ALA A 24 6.09 -30.44 -4.32
CA ALA A 24 5.51 -30.82 -5.61
C ALA A 24 4.35 -29.92 -6.04
N GLN A 25 3.70 -29.25 -5.09
CA GLN A 25 2.52 -28.41 -5.30
C GLN A 25 2.85 -26.98 -5.77
N CYS A 26 4.12 -26.58 -5.78
CA CYS A 26 4.53 -25.26 -6.24
C CYS A 26 4.96 -25.27 -7.72
N ALA A 27 5.00 -24.09 -8.36
CA ALA A 27 5.55 -23.89 -9.71
C ALA A 27 7.04 -24.29 -9.86
N GLY A 28 7.61 -24.92 -8.83
CA GLY A 28 9.01 -25.33 -8.75
C GLY A 28 9.42 -26.40 -9.75
N ARG A 29 8.47 -27.19 -10.27
CA ARG A 29 8.77 -28.20 -11.29
C ARG A 29 9.35 -27.57 -12.55
N GLU A 30 8.74 -26.50 -13.04
CA GLU A 30 9.22 -25.78 -14.23
C GLU A 30 10.64 -25.22 -14.04
N VAL A 31 10.95 -24.75 -12.82
CA VAL A 31 12.29 -24.28 -12.46
C VAL A 31 13.28 -25.41 -12.49
N PHE A 32 12.95 -26.57 -11.95
CA PHE A 32 13.83 -27.74 -11.97
C PHE A 32 14.05 -28.29 -13.40
N GLU A 33 13.00 -28.33 -14.22
CA GLU A 33 13.10 -28.71 -15.63
C GLU A 33 13.96 -27.71 -16.43
N ALA A 34 13.90 -26.42 -16.12
CA ALA A 34 14.78 -25.43 -16.74
C ALA A 34 16.24 -25.60 -16.30
N VAL A 35 16.49 -25.88 -15.03
CA VAL A 35 17.82 -26.14 -14.49
C VAL A 35 18.39 -27.44 -15.09
N GLU A 36 17.60 -28.51 -15.21
CA GLU A 36 18.01 -29.77 -15.86
C GLU A 36 18.43 -29.51 -17.29
N ARG A 37 17.64 -28.79 -18.09
CA ARG A 37 17.98 -28.41 -19.47
C ARG A 37 19.28 -27.62 -19.55
N ASP A 38 19.46 -26.62 -18.66
CA ASP A 38 20.68 -25.80 -18.61
C ASP A 38 21.93 -26.64 -18.30
N VAL A 39 21.82 -27.64 -17.41
CA VAL A 39 22.92 -28.55 -17.05
C VAL A 39 23.25 -29.51 -18.19
N LEU A 40 22.22 -30.07 -18.81
CA LEU A 40 22.41 -30.99 -19.96
C LEU A 40 23.03 -30.28 -21.18
N ALA A 41 22.67 -29.01 -21.41
CA ALA A 41 23.21 -28.19 -22.50
C ALA A 41 24.71 -27.93 -22.41
N ILE A 42 25.30 -28.05 -21.22
CA ILE A 42 26.76 -27.92 -21.00
C ILE A 42 27.44 -29.29 -20.80
N ASN A 43 26.83 -30.38 -21.27
CA ASN A 43 27.28 -31.77 -21.10
C ASN A 43 27.40 -32.19 -19.61
N GLY A 44 26.64 -31.58 -18.70
CA GLY A 44 26.49 -32.03 -17.33
C GLY A 44 25.46 -33.15 -17.21
N THR A 45 25.30 -33.66 -16.00
CA THR A 45 24.29 -34.68 -15.67
C THR A 45 23.34 -34.13 -14.61
N ALA A 46 22.04 -34.21 -14.88
CA ALA A 46 20.99 -33.86 -13.91
C ALA A 46 19.84 -34.86 -14.03
N PHE A 47 19.12 -35.07 -12.93
CA PHE A 47 17.96 -35.94 -12.86
C PHE A 47 16.87 -35.23 -12.06
N LEU A 48 15.66 -35.16 -12.61
CA LEU A 48 14.49 -34.71 -11.92
C LEU A 48 13.70 -35.92 -11.42
N LEU A 49 13.52 -36.00 -10.08
CA LEU A 49 12.82 -37.09 -9.44
C LEU A 49 11.62 -36.57 -8.70
N SER A 50 10.44 -37.19 -8.85
CA SER A 50 9.28 -36.97 -8.01
C SER A 50 9.25 -38.03 -6.91
N LEU A 51 9.18 -37.56 -5.66
CA LEU A 51 9.09 -38.45 -4.51
C LEU A 51 7.64 -38.51 -4.01
N PRO A 52 7.14 -39.66 -3.54
CA PRO A 52 5.85 -39.72 -2.89
C PRO A 52 5.87 -38.92 -1.62
N GLU A 53 4.72 -38.29 -1.32
CA GLU A 53 4.53 -37.36 -0.20
C GLU A 53 4.98 -37.94 1.14
N ARG A 54 5.99 -37.32 1.72
CA ARG A 54 6.37 -37.38 3.13
C ARG A 54 6.84 -35.99 3.56
N GLU A 55 5.93 -35.03 3.44
CA GLU A 55 6.21 -33.59 3.64
C GLU A 55 6.80 -33.27 5.00
N GLU A 56 6.32 -33.89 6.07
CA GLU A 56 6.78 -33.64 7.44
C GLU A 56 8.28 -33.86 7.65
N ARG A 57 8.89 -34.79 6.91
CA ARG A 57 10.32 -35.13 7.06
C ARG A 57 11.23 -34.04 6.52
N PHE A 58 10.80 -33.33 5.50
CA PHE A 58 11.62 -32.34 4.80
C PHE A 58 11.20 -30.90 5.09
N SER A 59 10.05 -30.66 5.71
CA SER A 59 9.53 -29.30 6.00
C SER A 59 10.54 -28.41 6.75
N ARG A 60 11.33 -28.99 7.65
CA ARG A 60 12.35 -28.25 8.39
C ARG A 60 13.46 -27.66 7.52
N LEU A 61 13.70 -28.23 6.32
CA LEU A 61 14.69 -27.70 5.37
C LEU A 61 14.22 -26.42 4.69
N PHE A 62 12.93 -26.13 4.78
CA PHE A 62 12.28 -24.93 4.24
C PHE A 62 11.98 -23.89 5.31
N ASP A 63 12.45 -24.12 6.55
CA ASP A 63 12.27 -23.15 7.62
C ASP A 63 12.93 -21.81 7.25
N ARG A 64 12.15 -20.73 7.32
CA ARG A 64 12.54 -19.34 7.01
C ARG A 64 12.58 -18.45 8.24
N SER A 65 12.54 -19.04 9.43
CA SER A 65 12.49 -18.30 10.70
C SER A 65 13.67 -17.32 10.83
N ASP A 66 14.87 -17.73 10.43
CA ASP A 66 16.07 -16.88 10.50
C ASP A 66 15.99 -15.69 9.54
N GLU A 67 15.42 -15.87 8.34
CA GLU A 67 15.23 -14.80 7.37
C GLU A 67 14.19 -13.79 7.87
N TYR A 68 13.08 -14.27 8.45
CA TYR A 68 12.09 -13.39 9.09
C TYR A 68 12.67 -12.68 10.30
N ALA A 69 13.49 -13.34 11.13
CA ALA A 69 14.14 -12.71 12.28
C ALA A 69 15.03 -11.53 11.83
N ARG A 70 15.85 -11.72 10.79
CA ARG A 70 16.68 -10.63 10.23
C ARG A 70 15.84 -9.50 9.63
N LEU A 71 14.68 -9.82 9.08
CA LEU A 71 13.75 -8.80 8.59
C LEU A 71 13.14 -8.01 9.76
N MET A 72 12.74 -8.70 10.83
CA MET A 72 12.24 -8.10 12.07
C MET A 72 13.25 -7.14 12.72
N GLU A 73 14.54 -7.50 12.76
CA GLU A 73 15.60 -6.61 13.25
C GLU A 73 15.64 -5.29 12.47
N LYS A 74 15.52 -5.36 11.14
CA LYS A 74 15.51 -4.15 10.29
C LYS A 74 14.25 -3.31 10.49
N ILE A 75 13.09 -3.96 10.65
CA ILE A 75 11.82 -3.29 10.94
C ILE A 75 11.92 -2.55 12.28
N ALA A 76 12.41 -3.24 13.31
CA ALA A 76 12.60 -2.66 14.64
C ALA A 76 13.57 -1.46 14.61
N GLY A 77 14.65 -1.53 13.82
CA GLY A 77 15.57 -0.41 13.61
C GLY A 77 14.86 0.80 12.99
N CYS A 78 14.09 0.59 11.93
CA CYS A 78 13.31 1.67 11.29
C CYS A 78 12.27 2.26 12.25
N THR A 79 11.63 1.43 13.08
CA THR A 79 10.65 1.88 14.08
C THR A 79 11.32 2.75 15.16
N ALA A 80 12.49 2.36 15.64
CA ALA A 80 13.22 3.07 16.68
C ALA A 80 13.76 4.45 16.21
N GLU A 81 14.09 4.56 14.93
CA GLU A 81 14.63 5.79 14.32
C GLU A 81 13.56 6.72 13.76
N LEU A 82 12.29 6.30 13.74
CA LEU A 82 11.21 7.07 13.14
C LEU A 82 10.92 8.35 13.92
N VAL A 83 11.09 9.49 13.26
CA VAL A 83 10.67 10.81 13.72
C VAL A 83 10.00 11.55 12.56
N PRO A 84 9.16 12.58 12.80
CA PRO A 84 8.47 13.30 11.72
C PRO A 84 9.41 13.81 10.62
N ASP A 85 10.56 14.33 10.99
CA ASP A 85 11.54 14.90 10.05
C ASP A 85 12.14 13.88 9.07
N ASN A 86 12.20 12.60 9.44
CA ASN A 86 12.75 11.54 8.60
C ASN A 86 11.68 10.60 8.01
N ALA A 87 10.40 10.82 8.28
CA ALA A 87 9.31 9.92 7.92
C ALA A 87 9.26 9.57 6.42
N LEU A 88 9.50 10.53 5.52
CA LEU A 88 9.62 10.29 4.07
C LEU A 88 10.80 9.38 3.71
N GLN A 89 11.93 9.52 4.40
CA GLN A 89 13.09 8.67 4.17
C GLN A 89 12.81 7.25 4.68
N THR A 90 12.21 7.15 5.87
CA THR A 90 11.84 5.88 6.50
C THR A 90 10.79 5.14 5.64
N ALA A 91 9.80 5.84 5.07
CA ALA A 91 8.84 5.27 4.13
C ALA A 91 9.51 4.58 2.93
N ARG A 92 10.57 5.19 2.37
CA ARG A 92 11.36 4.59 1.29
C ARG A 92 12.09 3.32 1.72
N GLN A 93 12.56 3.27 2.97
CA GLN A 93 13.20 2.07 3.53
C GLN A 93 12.18 0.96 3.77
N VAL A 94 11.03 1.29 4.33
CA VAL A 94 9.95 0.33 4.60
C VAL A 94 9.43 -0.31 3.32
N ARG A 95 9.31 0.42 2.22
CA ARG A 95 8.99 -0.18 0.91
C ARG A 95 9.99 -1.24 0.46
N LYS A 96 11.28 -1.04 0.73
CA LYS A 96 12.30 -2.06 0.46
C LYS A 96 12.11 -3.28 1.37
N LEU A 97 11.74 -3.05 2.63
CA LEU A 97 11.45 -4.13 3.58
C LEU A 97 10.17 -4.88 3.18
N ARG A 98 9.11 -4.18 2.76
CA ARG A 98 7.87 -4.81 2.24
C ARG A 98 8.15 -5.65 1.00
N LYS A 99 8.97 -5.16 0.08
CA LYS A 99 9.42 -5.94 -1.08
C LYS A 99 10.22 -7.17 -0.68
N ALA A 100 11.13 -7.04 0.29
CA ALA A 100 11.90 -8.17 0.80
C ALA A 100 11.00 -9.20 1.49
N PHE A 101 10.01 -8.75 2.28
CA PHE A 101 8.99 -9.60 2.87
C PHE A 101 8.21 -10.38 1.80
N SER A 102 7.72 -9.68 0.77
CA SER A 102 6.95 -10.31 -0.31
C SER A 102 7.78 -11.36 -1.07
N GLN A 103 9.06 -11.08 -1.31
CA GLN A 103 9.98 -12.04 -1.93
C GLN A 103 10.24 -13.27 -1.04
N LEU A 104 10.39 -13.06 0.26
CA LEU A 104 10.57 -14.15 1.22
C LEU A 104 9.28 -14.97 1.36
N ALA A 105 8.12 -14.32 1.45
CA ALA A 105 6.82 -14.96 1.55
C ALA A 105 6.49 -15.82 0.31
N ALA A 106 6.97 -15.43 -0.88
CA ALA A 106 6.77 -16.17 -2.12
C ALA A 106 7.54 -17.51 -2.16
N ILE A 107 8.60 -17.65 -1.36
CA ILE A 107 9.42 -18.88 -1.26
C ILE A 107 9.26 -19.57 0.10
N ASP A 108 8.33 -19.12 0.92
CA ASP A 108 7.97 -19.73 2.20
C ASP A 108 6.81 -20.71 1.96
N PHE A 109 7.14 -21.95 1.72
CA PHE A 109 6.18 -23.01 1.40
C PHE A 109 5.44 -23.54 2.62
N PHE A 110 5.96 -23.30 3.83
CA PHE A 110 5.39 -23.74 5.10
C PHE A 110 5.27 -22.57 6.07
N PRO A 111 4.44 -21.56 5.73
CA PRO A 111 4.34 -20.34 6.51
C PRO A 111 3.86 -20.62 7.94
N GLY A 112 4.47 -19.94 8.90
CA GLY A 112 4.16 -20.05 10.32
C GLY A 112 4.08 -18.68 11.02
N GLU A 113 4.16 -18.71 12.34
CA GLU A 113 4.17 -17.53 13.20
C GLU A 113 5.21 -16.46 12.79
N PRO A 114 6.45 -16.80 12.39
CA PRO A 114 7.44 -15.79 12.01
C PRO A 114 6.98 -14.88 10.86
N LYS A 115 6.30 -15.45 9.86
CA LYS A 115 5.72 -14.67 8.74
C LYS A 115 4.64 -13.72 9.23
N ALA A 116 3.70 -14.21 10.05
CA ALA A 116 2.61 -13.40 10.58
C ALA A 116 3.13 -12.23 11.44
N ARG A 117 4.12 -12.48 12.30
CA ARG A 117 4.75 -11.44 13.11
C ARG A 117 5.45 -10.38 12.27
N ALA A 118 6.17 -10.79 11.23
CA ALA A 118 6.85 -9.86 10.34
C ALA A 118 5.87 -8.99 9.54
N ASP A 119 4.74 -9.56 9.10
CA ASP A 119 3.70 -8.82 8.41
C ASP A 119 3.02 -7.79 9.32
N SER A 120 2.63 -8.19 10.54
CA SER A 120 2.06 -7.28 11.52
C SER A 120 3.01 -6.13 11.88
N ALA A 121 4.29 -6.43 12.11
CA ALA A 121 5.27 -5.40 12.41
C ALA A 121 5.50 -4.42 11.25
N LEU A 122 5.45 -4.88 10.00
CA LEU A 122 5.50 -4.00 8.83
C LEU A 122 4.25 -3.13 8.74
N GLN A 123 3.05 -3.66 8.97
CA GLN A 123 1.81 -2.89 8.97
C GLN A 123 1.82 -1.82 10.08
N GLU A 124 2.28 -2.17 11.29
CA GLU A 124 2.41 -1.22 12.40
C GLU A 124 3.38 -0.08 12.06
N LEU A 125 4.53 -0.40 11.44
CA LEU A 125 5.51 0.60 11.03
C LEU A 125 4.97 1.48 9.87
N GLU A 126 4.28 0.91 8.90
CA GLU A 126 3.62 1.67 7.83
C GLU A 126 2.58 2.64 8.39
N ALA A 127 1.76 2.19 9.33
CA ALA A 127 0.80 3.05 10.03
C ALA A 127 1.49 4.13 10.88
N ALA A 128 2.61 3.82 11.55
CA ALA A 128 3.39 4.80 12.30
C ALA A 128 4.02 5.86 11.39
N ILE A 129 4.48 5.48 10.19
CA ILE A 129 4.98 6.42 9.20
C ILE A 129 3.86 7.31 8.68
N GLY A 130 2.68 6.74 8.40
CA GLY A 130 1.47 7.51 8.07
C GLY A 130 1.25 8.60 9.12
N ARG A 131 1.15 8.23 10.38
CA ARG A 131 1.00 9.18 11.49
C ARG A 131 2.13 10.23 11.57
N ALA A 132 3.37 9.84 11.31
CA ALA A 132 4.52 10.75 11.37
C ALA A 132 4.58 11.72 10.18
N LEU A 133 4.12 11.30 9.00
CA LEU A 133 3.98 12.14 7.81
C LEU A 133 2.80 13.10 7.95
N SER A 134 1.81 12.66 8.67
CA SER A 134 0.59 13.33 9.01
C SER A 134 0.60 13.65 10.49
N CYS A 135 1.51 14.53 10.94
CA CYS A 135 1.62 14.93 12.35
C CYS A 135 0.28 15.35 13.00
N ASP A 136 -0.77 15.40 12.20
CA ASP A 136 -2.10 15.85 12.53
C ASP A 136 -3.23 15.10 11.80
N GLU A 137 -3.04 13.85 11.32
CA GLU A 137 -4.15 13.11 10.70
C GLU A 137 -5.15 12.60 11.74
N PRO A 138 -6.46 12.55 11.35
CA PRO A 138 -7.51 12.24 12.29
C PRO A 138 -7.39 10.83 12.87
N SER A 139 -7.62 10.72 14.17
CA SER A 139 -7.83 9.44 14.83
C SER A 139 -9.11 8.80 14.30
N ALA A 140 -9.08 7.53 13.98
CA ALA A 140 -10.27 6.82 13.51
C ALA A 140 -11.37 6.80 14.59
N HIS A 141 -12.58 7.23 14.22
CA HIS A 141 -13.76 7.16 15.07
C HIS A 141 -14.57 5.88 14.74
N ASP A 142 -15.08 5.21 15.78
CA ASP A 142 -15.96 4.03 15.65
C ASP A 142 -17.45 4.42 15.44
N GLU A 143 -17.71 5.46 14.65
CA GLU A 143 -19.07 5.89 14.36
C GLU A 143 -19.60 5.32 13.05
N ALA A 144 -20.91 5.09 12.98
CA ALA A 144 -21.54 4.68 11.74
C ALA A 144 -21.55 5.84 10.72
N ILE A 145 -21.12 5.57 9.49
CA ILE A 145 -21.14 6.56 8.43
C ILE A 145 -22.59 6.88 8.06
N VAL A 146 -22.98 8.13 8.25
CA VAL A 146 -24.33 8.62 7.95
C VAL A 146 -24.42 8.98 6.47
N ARG A 147 -25.46 8.51 5.78
CA ARG A 147 -25.76 8.92 4.41
C ARG A 147 -26.34 10.33 4.36
N LEU A 148 -25.85 11.11 3.41
CA LEU A 148 -26.12 12.54 3.27
C LEU A 148 -26.62 12.86 1.86
N GLU A 149 -27.49 13.86 1.77
CA GLU A 149 -28.02 14.34 0.49
C GLU A 149 -27.14 15.47 -0.08
N ARG A 150 -26.61 15.27 -1.29
CA ARG A 150 -25.68 16.24 -1.93
C ARG A 150 -26.28 17.62 -2.08
N ASN A 151 -27.60 17.74 -2.26
CA ASN A 151 -28.29 19.02 -2.43
C ASN A 151 -28.13 19.95 -1.23
N ASP A 152 -27.93 19.41 -0.03
CA ASP A 152 -27.77 20.18 1.20
C ASP A 152 -26.36 20.74 1.38
N TYR A 153 -25.44 20.34 0.48
CA TYR A 153 -24.02 20.65 0.58
C TYR A 153 -23.48 21.50 -0.59
N GLN A 154 -24.37 22.21 -1.30
CA GLN A 154 -23.95 23.02 -2.46
C GLN A 154 -23.47 24.42 -2.03
N GLY A 155 -22.39 24.89 -2.68
CA GLY A 155 -21.82 26.21 -2.47
C GLY A 155 -21.25 26.44 -1.06
N ARG A 156 -20.89 25.35 -0.36
CA ARG A 156 -20.43 25.39 1.02
C ARG A 156 -18.96 25.75 1.11
N THR A 157 -18.57 26.19 2.29
CA THR A 157 -17.17 26.36 2.67
C THR A 157 -16.67 25.07 3.29
N TRP A 158 -15.60 24.52 2.74
CA TRP A 158 -14.93 23.30 3.19
C TRP A 158 -13.57 23.68 3.74
N ALA A 159 -13.17 23.10 4.86
CA ALA A 159 -11.94 23.44 5.55
C ALA A 159 -11.08 22.20 5.79
N THR A 160 -9.79 22.31 5.53
CA THR A 160 -8.78 21.31 5.89
C THR A 160 -7.44 21.99 6.09
N ARG A 161 -6.44 21.24 6.53
CA ARG A 161 -5.12 21.79 6.85
C ARG A 161 -4.31 22.14 5.59
N LYS A 162 -3.48 23.16 5.71
CA LYS A 162 -2.48 23.57 4.68
C LYS A 162 -1.58 22.43 4.27
N ARG A 163 -0.96 22.60 3.11
CA ARG A 163 -0.04 21.65 2.51
C ARG A 163 -0.64 20.24 2.38
N PRO A 164 -1.81 20.12 1.71
CA PRO A 164 -2.53 18.88 1.61
C PRO A 164 -1.67 17.77 1.02
N TRP A 165 -1.86 16.57 1.54
CA TRP A 165 -1.24 15.35 1.03
C TRP A 165 -2.33 14.46 0.41
N VAL A 166 -2.00 13.25 0.08
CA VAL A 166 -2.80 12.31 -0.73
C VAL A 166 -4.29 12.32 -0.39
N ASP A 167 -4.68 12.00 0.86
CA ASP A 167 -6.10 11.88 1.23
C ASP A 167 -6.81 13.22 1.15
N ARG A 168 -6.21 14.31 1.66
CA ARG A 168 -6.76 15.67 1.57
C ARG A 168 -6.91 16.15 0.12
N LEU A 169 -5.92 15.86 -0.73
CA LEU A 169 -6.00 16.21 -2.17
C LEU A 169 -7.14 15.45 -2.84
N ALA A 170 -7.27 14.16 -2.54
CA ALA A 170 -8.34 13.31 -3.08
C ALA A 170 -9.72 13.72 -2.55
N CYS A 171 -9.83 14.04 -1.25
CA CYS A 171 -11.05 14.57 -0.65
C CYS A 171 -11.49 15.88 -1.35
N ALA A 172 -10.58 16.85 -1.48
CA ALA A 172 -10.88 18.12 -2.12
C ALA A 172 -11.29 17.95 -3.60
N TRP A 173 -10.65 17.04 -4.34
CA TRP A 173 -11.04 16.67 -5.69
C TRP A 173 -12.44 16.02 -5.72
N LEU A 174 -12.70 15.03 -4.85
CA LEU A 174 -13.99 14.33 -4.77
C LEU A 174 -15.13 15.29 -4.46
N ILE A 175 -14.91 16.20 -3.49
CA ILE A 175 -15.88 17.23 -3.10
C ILE A 175 -16.23 18.06 -4.32
N ARG A 176 -15.26 18.69 -4.96
CA ARG A 176 -15.50 19.60 -6.11
C ARG A 176 -16.06 18.86 -7.33
N ARG A 177 -15.69 17.63 -7.53
CA ARG A 177 -16.07 16.86 -8.72
C ARG A 177 -17.44 16.22 -8.62
N PHE A 178 -17.86 15.75 -7.44
CA PHE A 178 -19.03 14.89 -7.29
C PHE A 178 -20.00 15.30 -6.19
N ILE A 179 -19.61 16.18 -5.27
CA ILE A 179 -20.44 16.55 -4.11
C ILE A 179 -20.91 18.00 -4.22
N ASP A 180 -19.98 18.95 -4.35
CA ASP A 180 -20.23 20.40 -4.34
C ASP A 180 -19.34 21.08 -5.40
N ALA A 181 -19.89 21.31 -6.59
CA ALA A 181 -19.16 21.91 -7.72
C ALA A 181 -18.69 23.34 -7.43
N ASP A 182 -19.40 24.06 -6.55
CA ASP A 182 -19.13 25.44 -6.14
C ASP A 182 -18.39 25.51 -4.80
N ALA A 183 -17.79 24.40 -4.36
CA ALA A 183 -17.04 24.30 -3.10
C ALA A 183 -15.94 25.35 -2.99
N ARG A 184 -15.90 26.05 -1.86
CA ARG A 184 -14.84 26.97 -1.49
C ARG A 184 -13.98 26.32 -0.42
N PHE A 185 -12.66 26.26 -0.63
CA PHE A 185 -11.75 25.67 0.33
C PHE A 185 -11.05 26.72 1.19
N ILE A 186 -10.90 26.42 2.48
CA ILE A 186 -10.06 27.14 3.44
C ILE A 186 -8.94 26.19 3.88
N TRP A 187 -7.70 26.68 3.83
CA TRP A 187 -6.49 25.97 4.23
C TRP A 187 -6.07 26.45 5.61
N LEU A 188 -6.28 25.62 6.63
CA LEU A 188 -6.07 25.93 8.03
C LEU A 188 -4.59 25.77 8.43
N ASP A 189 -4.10 26.65 9.30
CA ASP A 189 -2.82 26.44 9.99
C ASP A 189 -2.95 25.38 11.09
N SER A 190 -4.06 25.38 11.83
CA SER A 190 -4.42 24.42 12.87
C SER A 190 -5.87 23.97 12.72
N PRO A 191 -6.24 22.73 13.11
CA PRO A 191 -7.64 22.28 13.19
C PRO A 191 -8.55 23.22 13.99
N GLU A 192 -8.01 23.86 15.02
CA GLU A 192 -8.72 24.79 15.91
C GLU A 192 -9.17 26.08 15.19
N ASP A 193 -8.53 26.42 14.08
CA ASP A 193 -8.87 27.58 13.25
C ASP A 193 -10.10 27.35 12.37
N CYS A 194 -10.69 26.15 12.41
CA CYS A 194 -11.82 25.80 11.54
C CYS A 194 -13.06 26.63 11.91
N PRO A 195 -13.62 27.44 10.99
CA PRO A 195 -14.83 28.20 11.26
C PRO A 195 -16.01 27.27 11.57
N GLY A 196 -16.87 27.64 12.53
CA GLY A 196 -17.97 26.79 12.96
C GLY A 196 -19.06 26.53 11.89
N ASP A 197 -19.09 27.33 10.83
CA ASP A 197 -19.97 27.18 9.65
C ASP A 197 -19.30 26.47 8.48
N ALA A 198 -18.00 26.17 8.58
CA ALA A 198 -17.27 25.41 7.56
C ALA A 198 -17.38 23.90 7.81
N LEU A 199 -17.35 23.15 6.72
CA LEU A 199 -17.34 21.69 6.73
C LEU A 199 -15.88 21.19 6.79
N GLY A 200 -15.45 20.80 7.98
CA GLY A 200 -14.11 20.24 8.18
C GLY A 200 -13.96 18.86 7.55
N PHE A 201 -12.81 18.59 6.93
CA PHE A 201 -12.45 17.26 6.44
C PHE A 201 -10.96 16.97 6.65
N ASP A 202 -10.67 15.69 6.93
CA ASP A 202 -9.34 15.12 7.08
C ASP A 202 -8.47 15.80 8.14
N PHE A 203 -9.03 15.98 9.36
CA PHE A 203 -8.33 16.33 10.59
C PHE A 203 -9.14 15.91 11.82
N ASP A 204 -8.50 15.82 12.99
CA ASP A 204 -9.16 15.47 14.26
C ASP A 204 -10.30 16.43 14.63
N GLY A 205 -11.48 15.85 14.88
CA GLY A 205 -12.69 16.63 15.15
C GLY A 205 -13.40 17.18 13.91
N ALA A 206 -12.88 16.91 12.70
CA ALA A 206 -13.58 17.27 11.47
C ALA A 206 -14.85 16.45 11.29
N ARG A 207 -15.84 17.02 10.60
CA ARG A 207 -17.09 16.33 10.26
C ARG A 207 -16.89 15.11 9.37
N PHE A 208 -15.90 15.15 8.49
CA PHE A 208 -15.53 14.09 7.58
C PHE A 208 -14.07 13.69 7.83
N SER A 209 -13.87 12.71 8.68
CA SER A 209 -12.57 12.19 9.04
C SER A 209 -12.50 10.67 8.83
N HIS A 210 -11.43 10.05 9.27
CA HIS A 210 -11.30 8.59 9.24
C HIS A 210 -12.37 7.92 10.12
N VAL A 211 -13.01 6.86 9.61
CA VAL A 211 -14.00 6.07 10.34
C VAL A 211 -13.63 4.57 10.25
N GLY A 212 -13.35 3.95 11.39
CA GLY A 212 -12.87 2.58 11.46
C GLY A 212 -11.58 2.41 10.65
N GLN A 213 -11.60 1.57 9.64
CA GLN A 213 -10.45 1.35 8.75
C GLN A 213 -10.46 2.24 7.50
N ARG A 214 -11.47 3.09 7.33
CA ARG A 214 -11.63 3.93 6.14
C ARG A 214 -10.93 5.27 6.33
N VAL A 215 -10.20 5.69 5.30
CA VAL A 215 -9.64 7.04 5.21
C VAL A 215 -10.74 8.07 4.89
N SER A 216 -10.47 9.35 5.06
CA SER A 216 -11.47 10.43 4.88
C SER A 216 -12.08 10.44 3.47
N PHE A 217 -11.31 10.11 2.45
CA PHE A 217 -11.77 9.94 1.07
C PHE A 217 -12.86 8.86 0.95
N GLU A 218 -12.63 7.69 1.54
CA GLU A 218 -13.59 6.58 1.53
C GLU A 218 -14.84 6.92 2.36
N THR A 219 -14.67 7.62 3.49
CA THR A 219 -15.77 8.12 4.30
C THR A 219 -16.66 9.07 3.50
N LEU A 220 -16.09 10.01 2.74
CA LEU A 220 -16.84 10.90 1.86
C LEU A 220 -17.57 10.13 0.74
N ILE A 221 -16.93 9.16 0.10
CA ILE A 221 -17.58 8.30 -0.92
C ILE A 221 -18.81 7.64 -0.35
N GLU A 222 -18.72 7.06 0.83
CA GLU A 222 -19.84 6.36 1.48
C GLU A 222 -20.92 7.33 1.97
N SER A 223 -20.53 8.44 2.62
CA SER A 223 -21.48 9.46 3.11
C SER A 223 -22.36 10.01 2.00
N PHE A 224 -21.80 10.31 0.85
CA PHE A 224 -22.53 10.89 -0.28
C PHE A 224 -22.94 9.86 -1.36
N ALA A 225 -22.78 8.58 -1.07
CA ALA A 225 -23.09 7.48 -1.99
C ALA A 225 -22.55 7.73 -3.42
N VAL A 226 -21.27 8.14 -3.52
CA VAL A 226 -20.64 8.41 -4.81
C VAL A 226 -20.34 7.08 -5.51
N GLN A 227 -20.97 6.87 -6.66
CA GLN A 227 -20.77 5.67 -7.48
C GLN A 227 -20.25 6.07 -8.86
N GLN A 228 -19.03 5.68 -9.15
CA GLN A 228 -18.39 5.90 -10.44
C GLN A 228 -17.54 4.69 -10.81
N PRO A 229 -17.51 4.25 -12.08
CA PRO A 229 -16.58 3.24 -12.54
C PRO A 229 -15.13 3.65 -12.22
N GLY A 230 -14.30 2.70 -11.77
CA GLY A 230 -12.91 2.94 -11.40
C GLY A 230 -12.68 3.59 -10.03
N LEU A 231 -13.72 4.09 -9.35
CA LEU A 231 -13.58 4.81 -8.09
C LEU A 231 -13.09 3.90 -6.95
N ALA A 232 -13.53 2.65 -6.93
CA ALA A 232 -13.09 1.68 -5.92
C ALA A 232 -11.58 1.40 -6.02
N ARG A 233 -11.05 1.31 -7.25
CA ARG A 233 -9.61 1.13 -7.47
C ARG A 233 -8.82 2.38 -7.11
N LEU A 234 -9.34 3.57 -7.42
CA LEU A 234 -8.74 4.82 -7.00
C LEU A 234 -8.73 4.92 -5.46
N ALA A 235 -9.82 4.55 -4.79
CA ALA A 235 -9.90 4.53 -3.34
C ALA A 235 -8.84 3.60 -2.72
N ALA A 236 -8.61 2.43 -3.29
CA ALA A 236 -7.56 1.52 -2.83
C ALA A 236 -6.14 2.13 -2.97
N VAL A 237 -5.89 2.92 -4.02
CA VAL A 237 -4.61 3.65 -4.18
C VAL A 237 -4.46 4.73 -3.12
N ILE A 238 -5.49 5.55 -2.90
CA ILE A 238 -5.48 6.62 -1.89
C ILE A 238 -5.30 6.01 -0.49
N HIS A 239 -6.10 5.01 -0.15
CA HIS A 239 -6.00 4.28 1.10
C HIS A 239 -4.58 3.78 1.38
N TYR A 240 -3.98 3.09 0.39
CA TYR A 240 -2.61 2.59 0.53
C TYR A 240 -1.57 3.70 0.73
N LEU A 241 -1.72 4.81 0.01
CA LEU A 241 -0.78 5.94 0.10
C LEU A 241 -0.91 6.71 1.41
N ASP A 242 -2.05 6.62 2.06
CA ASP A 242 -2.35 7.29 3.32
C ASP A 242 -2.00 6.41 4.54
N VAL A 243 -2.62 5.25 4.66
CA VAL A 243 -2.49 4.39 5.85
C VAL A 243 -1.74 3.07 5.60
N GLY A 244 -1.36 2.76 4.37
CA GLY A 244 -0.64 1.53 4.02
C GLY A 244 -1.56 0.36 3.66
N GLY A 245 -1.09 -0.87 3.83
CA GLY A 245 -1.86 -2.08 3.51
C GLY A 245 -1.46 -2.73 2.18
N ASN A 246 -2.43 -3.23 1.42
CA ASN A 246 -2.19 -3.87 0.11
C ASN A 246 -1.76 -2.83 -0.92
N GLN A 247 -0.56 -3.00 -1.48
CA GLN A 247 0.02 -2.05 -2.42
C GLN A 247 -0.53 -2.24 -3.84
N PRO A 248 -1.33 -1.29 -4.37
CA PRO A 248 -1.64 -1.26 -5.79
C PRO A 248 -0.39 -0.98 -6.63
N SER A 249 -0.35 -1.56 -7.85
CA SER A 249 0.81 -1.43 -8.75
C SER A 249 1.14 0.03 -9.12
N GLU A 250 0.14 0.87 -9.19
CA GLU A 250 0.21 2.28 -9.57
C GLU A 250 0.72 3.20 -8.46
N ALA A 251 0.49 2.81 -7.19
CA ALA A 251 0.74 3.65 -6.03
C ALA A 251 2.14 4.29 -5.97
N PRO A 252 3.26 3.57 -6.25
CA PRO A 252 4.59 4.18 -6.20
C PRO A 252 4.83 5.27 -7.24
N GLY A 253 4.17 5.17 -8.40
CA GLY A 253 4.24 6.18 -9.46
C GLY A 253 3.48 7.44 -9.06
N ILE A 254 2.25 7.26 -8.61
CA ILE A 254 1.34 8.33 -8.18
C ILE A 254 1.94 9.12 -7.02
N GLU A 255 2.48 8.44 -6.01
CA GLU A 255 3.14 9.08 -4.88
C GLU A 255 4.28 10.00 -5.30
N ARG A 256 5.16 9.53 -6.21
CA ARG A 256 6.26 10.35 -6.70
C ARG A 256 5.79 11.61 -7.41
N VAL A 257 4.73 11.49 -8.20
CA VAL A 257 4.14 12.62 -8.92
C VAL A 257 3.55 13.61 -7.92
N LEU A 258 2.71 13.16 -6.98
CA LEU A 258 2.09 14.01 -5.97
C LEU A 258 3.14 14.67 -5.05
N ALA A 259 4.19 13.95 -4.66
CA ALA A 259 5.30 14.53 -3.89
C ALA A 259 6.05 15.62 -4.66
N GLY A 260 6.30 15.40 -5.95
CA GLY A 260 6.92 16.40 -6.83
C GLY A 260 6.06 17.65 -6.98
N LEU A 261 4.75 17.49 -7.17
CA LEU A 261 3.79 18.60 -7.23
C LEU A 261 3.77 19.40 -5.93
N ARG A 262 3.65 18.71 -4.78
CA ARG A 262 3.65 19.34 -3.46
C ARG A 262 4.95 20.12 -3.20
N GLN A 263 6.08 19.66 -3.69
CA GLN A 263 7.35 20.35 -3.55
C GLN A 263 7.45 21.58 -4.46
N SER A 264 6.89 21.52 -5.68
CA SER A 264 7.01 22.58 -6.69
C SER A 264 5.93 23.66 -6.58
N ILE A 265 4.76 23.32 -6.02
CA ILE A 265 3.59 24.21 -5.93
C ILE A 265 3.42 24.64 -4.47
N GLY A 266 3.56 25.94 -4.19
CA GLY A 266 3.40 26.52 -2.85
C GLY A 266 1.95 26.89 -2.51
N ASP A 267 1.13 27.18 -3.52
CA ASP A 267 -0.27 27.53 -3.37
C ASP A 267 -1.15 26.27 -3.30
N ASP A 268 -1.94 26.10 -2.24
CA ASP A 268 -2.70 24.88 -1.98
C ASP A 268 -3.92 24.74 -2.91
N ASP A 269 -4.53 25.84 -3.36
CA ASP A 269 -5.59 25.81 -4.37
C ASP A 269 -5.05 25.36 -5.74
N GLN A 270 -3.88 25.85 -6.10
CA GLN A 270 -3.21 25.42 -7.34
C GLN A 270 -2.79 23.94 -7.24
N LEU A 271 -2.22 23.53 -6.11
CA LEU A 271 -1.81 22.15 -5.86
C LEU A 271 -3.01 21.19 -5.99
N THR A 272 -4.12 21.52 -5.35
CA THR A 272 -5.36 20.72 -5.41
C THR A 272 -5.91 20.63 -6.82
N ARG A 273 -5.88 21.73 -7.58
CA ARG A 273 -6.36 21.75 -8.97
C ARG A 273 -5.52 20.86 -9.88
N VAL A 274 -4.20 20.92 -9.76
CA VAL A 274 -3.28 20.10 -10.56
C VAL A 274 -3.37 18.63 -10.17
N ALA A 275 -3.42 18.31 -8.87
CA ALA A 275 -3.61 16.94 -8.38
C ALA A 275 -4.97 16.36 -8.84
N GLY A 276 -6.02 17.20 -8.88
CA GLY A 276 -7.33 16.81 -9.38
C GLY A 276 -7.29 16.28 -10.82
N GLY A 277 -6.50 16.89 -11.69
CA GLY A 277 -6.28 16.39 -13.06
C GLY A 277 -5.63 15.00 -13.11
N ILE A 278 -4.78 14.68 -12.14
CA ILE A 278 -4.20 13.32 -12.02
C ILE A 278 -5.27 12.31 -11.61
N PHE A 279 -6.10 12.65 -10.62
CA PHE A 279 -7.19 11.77 -10.17
C PHE A 279 -8.25 11.56 -11.27
N ASP A 280 -8.58 12.58 -12.06
CA ASP A 280 -9.45 12.44 -13.23
C ASP A 280 -8.86 11.47 -14.27
N GLY A 281 -7.57 11.59 -14.55
CA GLY A 281 -6.86 10.69 -15.46
C GLY A 281 -6.85 9.24 -14.98
N LEU A 282 -6.58 9.03 -13.69
CA LEU A 282 -6.60 7.70 -13.07
C LEU A 282 -8.01 7.10 -13.07
N LEU A 283 -9.02 7.88 -12.69
CA LEU A 283 -10.41 7.42 -12.71
C LEU A 283 -10.82 6.97 -14.10
N THR A 284 -10.47 7.74 -15.13
CA THR A 284 -10.76 7.40 -16.54
C THR A 284 -10.07 6.11 -16.97
N ALA A 285 -8.79 5.94 -16.62
CA ALA A 285 -8.03 4.73 -16.93
C ALA A 285 -8.63 3.49 -16.26
N PHE A 286 -8.94 3.58 -14.97
CA PHE A 286 -9.52 2.47 -14.21
C PHE A 286 -10.92 2.09 -14.68
N ALA A 287 -11.75 3.09 -15.02
CA ALA A 287 -13.08 2.84 -15.60
C ALA A 287 -12.98 2.11 -16.95
N SER A 288 -12.00 2.45 -17.79
CA SER A 288 -11.80 1.79 -19.08
C SER A 288 -11.37 0.33 -18.93
N GLU A 289 -10.54 0.02 -17.94
CA GLU A 289 -10.10 -1.35 -17.65
C GLU A 289 -11.23 -2.21 -17.06
N GLU A 290 -12.07 -1.64 -16.18
CA GLU A 290 -13.27 -2.32 -15.67
C GLU A 290 -14.23 -2.69 -16.82
N ALA A 291 -14.45 -1.79 -17.78
CA ALA A 291 -15.32 -2.04 -18.93
C ALA A 291 -14.76 -3.11 -19.90
N GLN A 292 -13.45 -3.37 -19.91
CA GLN A 292 -12.84 -4.41 -20.75
C GLN A 292 -12.85 -5.80 -20.09
N ASN A 293 -12.97 -5.86 -18.76
CA ASN A 293 -12.90 -7.09 -17.98
C ASN A 293 -14.26 -7.60 -17.49
N GLY A 294 -15.35 -6.85 -17.71
CA GLY A 294 -16.73 -7.18 -17.37
C GLY A 294 -17.55 -7.52 -18.61
#